data_dfab910475abaf928a8f6d71cb982114
#
_entry.id   dfab910475abaf928a8f6d71cb982114
#
_cell.length_a   1.000
_cell.length_b   1.000
_cell.length_c   1.000
_cell.angle_alpha   90.00
_cell.angle_beta   90.00
_cell.angle_gamma   90.00
#
_symmetry.space_group_name_H-M   'P 1'
#
loop_
_entity.id
_entity.type
_entity.pdbx_description
1 polymer ?
#
loop_
_entity_poly.entity_id
_entity_poly.type
_entity_poly.pdbx_seq_one_letter_code
_entity_poly.pdbx_strand_id
1 'polypeptide(L)'
;MTPLHRKLLRDLWRMKSQALAVALVLACGIGMLVMSVGMQGSLERARDRYYLNNGMADVQAQAVRAPRRLGAELAELPGVAALELRAVGQARISLPWVTEPLAAQLVSLPDGGLPRVNRPLLVAGRWPERQAQGEALVNEAF
;
A
#
# COMPACT_ATOMS: atom_id res chain seq x y z
N MET A 1 53.74 2.03 17.09
CA MET A 1 53.10 3.30 16.63
C MET A 1 54.19 4.21 16.12
N THR A 2 54.17 4.54 14.85
CA THR A 2 55.15 5.40 14.21
C THR A 2 55.02 6.84 14.70
N PRO A 3 56.14 7.62 14.79
CA PRO A 3 56.12 9.01 15.25
C PRO A 3 55.13 9.91 14.47
N LEU A 4 54.81 9.55 13.25
CA LEU A 4 53.79 10.20 12.40
C LEU A 4 52.39 10.11 13.01
N HIS A 5 52.00 8.93 13.53
CA HIS A 5 50.66 8.73 14.12
C HIS A 5 50.46 9.53 15.41
N ARG A 6 51.52 9.68 16.22
CA ARG A 6 51.47 10.53 17.43
C ARG A 6 51.27 12.01 17.08
N LYS A 7 51.93 12.47 16.03
CA LYS A 7 51.79 13.87 15.55
C LYS A 7 50.37 14.13 15.03
N LEU A 8 49.85 13.25 14.19
CA LEU A 8 48.49 13.32 13.68
C LEU A 8 47.43 13.36 14.78
N LEU A 9 47.53 12.47 15.76
CA LEU A 9 46.60 12.45 16.89
C LEU A 9 46.63 13.76 17.70
N ARG A 10 47.81 14.29 17.95
CA ARG A 10 47.98 15.54 18.70
C ARG A 10 47.41 16.75 17.91
N ASP A 11 47.60 16.81 16.60
CA ASP A 11 47.09 17.87 15.77
C ASP A 11 45.56 17.78 15.65
N LEU A 12 45.00 16.56 15.53
CA LEU A 12 43.56 16.32 15.60
C LEU A 12 42.95 16.80 16.93
N TRP A 13 43.60 16.51 18.07
CA TRP A 13 43.14 17.00 19.37
C TRP A 13 43.15 18.53 19.47
N ARG A 14 44.10 19.19 18.84
CA ARG A 14 44.21 20.64 18.80
C ARG A 14 43.09 21.29 17.96
N MET A 15 42.60 20.58 16.94
CA MET A 15 41.52 21.01 16.05
C MET A 15 40.21 20.26 16.33
N LYS A 16 39.99 19.76 17.55
CA LYS A 16 38.87 18.89 17.91
C LYS A 16 37.49 19.44 17.56
N SER A 17 37.29 20.74 17.69
CA SER A 17 36.00 21.39 17.33
C SER A 17 35.71 21.34 15.81
N GLN A 18 36.73 21.58 15.01
CA GLN A 18 36.59 21.52 13.54
C GLN A 18 36.44 20.06 13.07
N ALA A 19 37.23 19.16 13.62
CA ALA A 19 37.12 17.73 13.33
C ALA A 19 35.73 17.17 13.71
N LEU A 20 35.21 17.59 14.88
CA LEU A 20 33.88 17.20 15.32
C LEU A 20 32.78 17.77 14.39
N ALA A 21 32.90 19.02 13.99
CA ALA A 21 31.93 19.64 13.09
C ALA A 21 31.87 18.91 11.73
N VAL A 22 33.03 18.59 11.16
CA VAL A 22 33.09 17.83 9.90
C VAL A 22 32.55 16.41 10.07
N ALA A 23 32.89 15.74 11.16
CA ALA A 23 32.40 14.41 11.47
C ALA A 23 30.86 14.37 11.63
N LEU A 24 30.28 15.39 12.28
CA LEU A 24 28.84 15.51 12.42
C LEU A 24 28.14 15.72 11.06
N VAL A 25 28.67 16.61 10.22
CA VAL A 25 28.12 16.83 8.87
C VAL A 25 28.15 15.53 8.05
N LEU A 26 29.29 14.83 8.06
CA LEU A 26 29.41 13.56 7.36
C LEU A 26 28.47 12.50 7.93
N ALA A 27 28.35 12.40 9.26
CA ALA A 27 27.45 11.47 9.92
C ALA A 27 25.97 11.75 9.56
N CYS A 28 25.56 13.01 9.52
CA CYS A 28 24.23 13.39 9.07
C CYS A 28 23.98 13.02 7.61
N GLY A 29 24.94 13.30 6.73
CA GLY A 29 24.83 12.96 5.30
C GLY A 29 24.72 11.44 5.06
N ILE A 30 25.57 10.66 5.70
CA ILE A 30 25.54 9.19 5.63
C ILE A 30 24.25 8.67 6.26
N GLY A 31 23.84 9.21 7.42
CA GLY A 31 22.61 8.82 8.09
C GLY A 31 21.37 9.04 7.23
N MET A 32 21.25 10.19 6.56
CA MET A 32 20.17 10.45 5.62
C MET A 32 20.16 9.48 4.44
N LEU A 33 21.31 9.17 3.88
CA LEU A 33 21.44 8.25 2.76
C LEU A 33 21.02 6.83 3.17
N VAL A 34 21.51 6.34 4.30
CA VAL A 34 21.15 5.01 4.82
C VAL A 34 19.64 4.92 5.13
N MET A 35 19.09 5.98 5.75
CA MET A 35 17.66 6.04 6.05
C MET A 35 16.81 6.04 4.79
N SER A 36 17.19 6.82 3.77
CA SER A 36 16.47 6.89 2.49
C SER A 36 16.44 5.53 1.78
N VAL A 37 17.59 4.88 1.64
CA VAL A 37 17.70 3.55 1.00
C VAL A 37 16.96 2.49 1.80
N GLY A 38 17.09 2.51 3.13
CA GLY A 38 16.40 1.58 4.01
C GLY A 38 14.87 1.72 3.96
N MET A 39 14.37 2.96 3.87
CA MET A 39 12.94 3.24 3.77
C MET A 39 12.35 2.74 2.44
N GLN A 40 13.03 2.97 1.32
CA GLN A 40 12.60 2.46 0.01
C GLN A 40 12.49 0.93 0.01
N GLY A 41 13.51 0.22 0.47
CA GLY A 41 13.47 -1.24 0.53
C GLY A 41 12.45 -1.81 1.50
N SER A 42 12.10 -1.07 2.57
CA SER A 42 11.02 -1.47 3.48
C SER A 42 9.65 -1.29 2.85
N LEU A 43 9.44 -0.19 2.14
CA LEU A 43 8.20 0.12 1.46
C LEU A 43 7.91 -0.86 0.31
N GLU A 44 8.91 -1.18 -0.49
CA GLU A 44 8.80 -2.18 -1.56
C GLU A 44 8.39 -3.54 -0.99
N ARG A 45 9.08 -4.02 0.04
CA ARG A 45 8.74 -5.30 0.69
C ARG A 45 7.36 -5.31 1.32
N ALA A 46 6.93 -4.19 1.92
CA ALA A 46 5.59 -4.06 2.49
C ALA A 46 4.52 -4.10 1.39
N ARG A 47 4.75 -3.38 0.29
CA ARG A 47 3.89 -3.38 -0.89
C ARG A 47 3.75 -4.78 -1.49
N ASP A 48 4.87 -5.45 -1.73
CA ASP A 48 4.87 -6.77 -2.36
C ASP A 48 4.15 -7.81 -1.49
N ARG A 49 4.37 -7.77 -0.17
CA ARG A 49 3.61 -8.61 0.77
C ARG A 49 2.12 -8.30 0.74
N TYR A 50 1.76 -7.02 0.69
CA TYR A 50 0.36 -6.62 0.61
C TYR A 50 -0.29 -7.12 -0.68
N TYR A 51 0.39 -7.00 -1.81
CA TYR A 51 -0.09 -7.46 -3.11
C TYR A 51 -0.29 -8.97 -3.15
N LEU A 52 0.69 -9.72 -2.65
CA LEU A 52 0.58 -11.18 -2.58
C LEU A 52 -0.51 -11.64 -1.63
N ASN A 53 -0.61 -11.05 -0.44
CA ASN A 53 -1.57 -11.46 0.59
C ASN A 53 -3.03 -11.14 0.21
N ASN A 54 -3.24 -10.06 -0.54
CA ASN A 54 -4.57 -9.61 -0.93
C ASN A 54 -4.94 -9.96 -2.38
N GLY A 55 -4.07 -10.68 -3.09
CA GLY A 55 -4.32 -11.08 -4.46
C GLY A 55 -4.57 -9.88 -5.37
N MET A 56 -3.68 -8.88 -5.34
CA MET A 56 -3.84 -7.72 -6.23
C MET A 56 -3.87 -8.16 -7.68
N ALA A 57 -4.82 -7.57 -8.43
CA ALA A 57 -4.95 -7.85 -9.85
C ALA A 57 -3.80 -7.21 -10.63
N ASP A 58 -3.16 -7.99 -11.51
CA ASP A 58 -2.16 -7.49 -12.45
C ASP A 58 -2.79 -6.62 -13.55
N VAL A 59 -4.04 -6.93 -13.91
CA VAL A 59 -4.79 -6.21 -14.94
C VAL A 59 -6.18 -5.88 -14.42
N GLN A 60 -6.59 -4.63 -14.58
CA GLN A 60 -7.95 -4.15 -14.31
C GLN A 60 -8.51 -3.49 -15.56
N ALA A 61 -9.72 -3.87 -15.93
CA ALA A 61 -10.45 -3.26 -17.04
C ALA A 61 -11.85 -2.88 -16.61
N GLN A 62 -12.34 -1.75 -17.09
CA GLN A 62 -13.72 -1.31 -16.90
C GLN A 62 -14.48 -1.34 -18.21
N ALA A 63 -15.70 -1.83 -18.16
CA ALA A 63 -16.61 -1.79 -19.27
C ALA A 63 -17.95 -1.18 -18.83
N VAL A 64 -18.58 -0.40 -19.70
CA VAL A 64 -19.91 0.19 -19.43
C VAL A 64 -20.96 -0.92 -19.30
N ARG A 65 -20.83 -1.98 -20.09
CA ARG A 65 -21.63 -3.20 -20.02
C ARG A 65 -20.78 -4.39 -20.43
N ALA A 66 -20.78 -5.42 -19.62
CA ALA A 66 -20.18 -6.70 -19.95
C ALA A 66 -21.18 -7.83 -19.65
N PRO A 67 -21.46 -8.72 -20.61
CA PRO A 67 -22.27 -9.89 -20.32
C PRO A 67 -21.52 -10.83 -19.38
N ARG A 68 -22.21 -11.49 -18.45
CA ARG A 68 -21.59 -12.40 -17.48
C ARG A 68 -20.78 -13.55 -18.13
N ARG A 69 -21.18 -13.98 -19.34
CA ARG A 69 -20.45 -15.00 -20.11
C ARG A 69 -19.01 -14.59 -20.43
N LEU A 70 -18.74 -13.29 -20.59
CA LEU A 70 -17.39 -12.79 -20.84
C LEU A 70 -16.41 -13.21 -19.73
N GLY A 71 -16.88 -13.31 -18.49
CA GLY A 71 -16.06 -13.78 -17.39
C GLY A 71 -15.57 -15.23 -17.57
N ALA A 72 -16.43 -16.10 -18.07
CA ALA A 72 -16.04 -17.48 -18.38
C ALA A 72 -15.02 -17.53 -19.55
N GLU A 73 -15.29 -16.78 -20.62
CA GLU A 73 -14.39 -16.70 -21.78
C GLU A 73 -12.99 -16.16 -21.38
N LEU A 74 -12.94 -15.13 -20.54
CA LEU A 74 -11.67 -14.56 -20.06
C LEU A 74 -10.93 -15.49 -19.09
N ALA A 75 -11.65 -16.27 -18.30
CA ALA A 75 -11.03 -17.22 -17.36
C ALA A 75 -10.35 -18.39 -18.07
N GLU A 76 -10.76 -18.71 -19.30
CA GLU A 76 -10.17 -19.76 -20.13
C GLU A 76 -8.92 -19.31 -20.90
N LEU A 77 -8.60 -18.01 -20.89
CA LEU A 77 -7.42 -17.51 -21.57
C LEU A 77 -6.13 -18.02 -20.95
N PRO A 78 -5.14 -18.45 -21.75
CA PRO A 78 -3.85 -18.87 -21.24
C PRO A 78 -3.16 -17.75 -20.44
N GLY A 79 -2.71 -18.04 -19.24
CA GLY A 79 -2.03 -17.08 -18.36
C GLY A 79 -2.97 -16.36 -17.37
N VAL A 80 -4.28 -16.57 -17.42
CA VAL A 80 -5.21 -16.05 -16.42
C VAL A 80 -5.29 -17.03 -15.25
N ALA A 81 -4.69 -16.67 -14.13
CA ALA A 81 -4.70 -17.49 -12.92
C ALA A 81 -6.00 -17.32 -12.10
N ALA A 82 -6.54 -16.11 -12.08
CA ALA A 82 -7.79 -15.78 -11.39
C ALA A 82 -8.46 -14.59 -12.07
N LEU A 83 -9.78 -14.60 -12.11
CA LEU A 83 -10.60 -13.52 -12.63
C LEU A 83 -11.75 -13.25 -11.66
N GLU A 84 -12.06 -11.99 -11.47
CA GLU A 84 -13.21 -11.56 -10.68
C GLU A 84 -13.96 -10.42 -11.36
N LEU A 85 -15.25 -10.60 -11.56
CA LEU A 85 -16.13 -9.58 -12.11
C LEU A 85 -16.82 -8.85 -10.95
N ARG A 86 -16.79 -7.52 -10.99
CA ARG A 86 -17.45 -6.66 -10.01
C ARG A 86 -18.30 -5.61 -10.70
N ALA A 87 -19.48 -5.39 -10.15
CA ALA A 87 -20.26 -4.22 -10.51
C ALA A 87 -19.74 -3.01 -9.72
N VAL A 88 -19.53 -1.91 -10.45
CA VAL A 88 -19.08 -0.64 -9.86
C VAL A 88 -20.14 0.40 -10.14
N GLY A 89 -20.56 1.11 -9.11
CA GLY A 89 -21.52 2.20 -9.20
C GLY A 89 -21.06 3.40 -8.38
N GLN A 90 -21.69 4.55 -8.65
CA GLN A 90 -21.49 5.74 -7.84
C GLN A 90 -22.81 6.05 -7.10
N ALA A 91 -22.69 6.45 -5.85
CA ALA A 91 -23.82 6.87 -5.03
C ALA A 91 -23.50 8.18 -4.31
N ARG A 92 -24.55 8.92 -3.99
CA ARG A 92 -24.47 10.03 -3.04
C ARG A 92 -25.08 9.57 -1.72
N ILE A 93 -24.33 9.71 -0.66
CA ILE A 93 -24.73 9.30 0.68
C ILE A 93 -25.01 10.57 1.48
N SER A 94 -26.22 10.70 1.99
CA SER A 94 -26.61 11.78 2.90
C SER A 94 -26.62 11.24 4.31
N LEU A 95 -25.80 11.81 5.19
CA LEU A 95 -25.73 11.45 6.59
C LEU A 95 -26.34 12.56 7.43
N PRO A 96 -27.10 12.25 8.50
CA PRO A 96 -27.77 13.27 9.31
C PRO A 96 -26.85 14.31 9.95
N TRP A 97 -25.60 13.94 10.15
CA TRP A 97 -24.57 14.78 10.80
C TRP A 97 -23.60 15.45 9.82
N VAL A 98 -23.79 15.26 8.51
CA VAL A 98 -22.95 15.88 7.47
C VAL A 98 -23.82 16.75 6.59
N THR A 99 -23.46 18.04 6.48
CA THR A 99 -24.26 19.03 5.73
C THR A 99 -24.21 18.80 4.23
N GLU A 100 -23.08 18.30 3.71
CA GLU A 100 -22.92 18.06 2.27
C GLU A 100 -22.98 16.55 1.97
N PRO A 101 -23.66 16.14 0.88
CA PRO A 101 -23.71 14.74 0.48
C PRO A 101 -22.32 14.23 0.11
N LEU A 102 -21.96 13.07 0.64
CA LEU A 102 -20.71 12.40 0.33
C LEU A 102 -20.83 11.63 -0.98
N ALA A 103 -19.86 11.78 -1.87
CA ALA A 103 -19.74 10.92 -3.04
C ALA A 103 -19.08 9.59 -2.65
N ALA A 104 -19.73 8.49 -2.94
CA ALA A 104 -19.22 7.15 -2.66
C ALA A 104 -19.17 6.30 -3.93
N GLN A 105 -18.13 5.52 -4.06
CA GLN A 105 -18.03 4.46 -5.06
C GLN A 105 -18.45 3.14 -4.41
N LEU A 106 -19.47 2.51 -4.98
CA LEU A 106 -19.95 1.20 -4.56
C LEU A 106 -19.28 0.13 -5.43
N VAL A 107 -18.76 -0.89 -4.80
CA VAL A 107 -18.16 -2.05 -5.48
C VAL A 107 -18.82 -3.30 -4.95
N SER A 108 -19.36 -4.15 -5.84
CA SER A 108 -20.00 -5.38 -5.41
C SER A 108 -18.98 -6.38 -4.86
N LEU A 109 -19.38 -7.12 -3.84
CA LEU A 109 -18.66 -8.31 -3.40
C LEU A 109 -19.15 -9.54 -4.17
N PRO A 110 -18.31 -10.57 -4.35
CA PRO A 110 -18.71 -11.80 -5.00
C PRO A 110 -19.71 -12.58 -4.13
N ASP A 111 -20.74 -13.15 -4.77
CA ASP A 111 -21.77 -13.97 -4.08
C ASP A 111 -21.20 -15.29 -3.51
N GLY A 112 -20.07 -15.73 -4.03
CA GLY A 112 -19.48 -17.04 -3.74
C GLY A 112 -18.62 -17.13 -2.48
N GLY A 113 -18.38 -16.02 -1.76
CA GLY A 113 -17.51 -15.99 -0.58
C GLY A 113 -16.57 -14.80 -0.56
N LEU A 114 -15.43 -14.94 0.08
CA LEU A 114 -14.43 -13.87 0.13
C LEU A 114 -13.83 -13.62 -1.25
N PRO A 115 -13.57 -12.36 -1.61
CA PRO A 115 -12.88 -12.00 -2.83
C PRO A 115 -11.54 -12.73 -2.96
N ARG A 116 -11.23 -13.23 -4.13
CA ARG A 116 -9.92 -13.82 -4.45
C ARG A 116 -8.96 -12.79 -5.02
N VAL A 117 -9.49 -11.84 -5.79
CA VAL A 117 -8.72 -10.78 -6.42
C VAL A 117 -9.06 -9.46 -5.75
N ASN A 118 -8.07 -8.62 -5.50
CA ASN A 118 -8.21 -7.33 -4.81
C ASN A 118 -9.03 -7.44 -3.50
N ARG A 119 -8.66 -8.38 -2.66
CA ARG A 119 -9.36 -8.62 -1.41
C ARG A 119 -9.14 -7.44 -0.44
N PRO A 120 -10.22 -6.76 0.02
CA PRO A 120 -10.09 -5.74 1.05
C PRO A 120 -9.51 -6.30 2.34
N LEU A 121 -8.66 -5.54 3.01
CA LEU A 121 -8.20 -5.86 4.35
C LEU A 121 -9.24 -5.40 5.37
N LEU A 122 -9.84 -6.35 6.09
CA LEU A 122 -10.75 -6.03 7.17
C LEU A 122 -9.96 -5.62 8.41
N VAL A 123 -10.03 -4.36 8.80
CA VAL A 123 -9.33 -3.82 9.97
C VAL A 123 -10.19 -3.96 11.24
N ALA A 124 -11.49 -3.77 11.11
CA ALA A 124 -12.44 -3.86 12.21
C ALA A 124 -13.79 -4.39 11.72
N GLY A 125 -14.59 -4.95 12.63
CA GLY A 125 -15.91 -5.47 12.30
C GLY A 125 -15.89 -6.89 11.74
N ARG A 126 -16.86 -7.21 10.89
CA ARG A 126 -17.01 -8.51 10.24
C ARG A 126 -17.31 -8.35 8.75
N TRP A 127 -17.09 -9.40 8.00
CA TRP A 127 -17.55 -9.46 6.62
C TRP A 127 -19.07 -9.52 6.56
N PRO A 128 -19.70 -8.87 5.58
CA PRO A 128 -21.13 -9.00 5.34
C PRO A 128 -21.53 -10.44 5.15
N GLU A 129 -22.69 -10.81 5.69
CA GLU A 129 -23.23 -12.14 5.46
C GLU A 129 -23.72 -12.27 4.01
N ARG A 130 -23.71 -13.50 3.52
CA ARG A 130 -24.20 -13.78 2.17
C ARG A 130 -25.66 -13.35 2.05
N GLN A 131 -25.94 -12.60 0.99
CA GLN A 131 -27.28 -12.08 0.69
C GLN A 131 -27.87 -11.16 1.79
N ALA A 132 -27.08 -10.71 2.75
CA ALA A 132 -27.51 -9.71 3.70
C ALA A 132 -27.84 -8.40 2.98
N GLN A 133 -29.00 -7.85 3.29
CA GLN A 133 -29.41 -6.54 2.80
C GLN A 133 -29.01 -5.47 3.82
N GLY A 134 -28.45 -4.37 3.32
CA GLY A 134 -28.11 -3.24 4.17
C GLY A 134 -26.76 -3.36 4.90
N GLU A 135 -25.94 -4.35 4.57
CA GLU A 135 -24.58 -4.46 5.09
C GLU A 135 -23.56 -4.04 4.04
N ALA A 136 -22.57 -3.26 4.44
CA ALA A 136 -21.50 -2.80 3.59
C ALA A 136 -20.17 -2.75 4.35
N LEU A 137 -19.08 -2.96 3.64
CA LEU A 137 -17.74 -2.60 4.10
C LEU A 137 -17.46 -1.17 3.68
N VAL A 138 -17.02 -0.35 4.61
CA VAL A 138 -16.63 1.03 4.35
C VAL A 138 -15.13 1.18 4.59
N ASN A 139 -14.53 2.17 3.95
CA ASN A 139 -13.13 2.49 4.21
C ASN A 139 -13.00 3.29 5.51
N GLU A 140 -11.79 3.40 6.03
CA GLU A 140 -11.49 4.08 7.29
C GLU A 140 -11.85 5.58 7.28
N ALA A 141 -11.98 6.18 6.09
CA ALA A 141 -12.33 7.59 5.94
C ALA A 141 -13.85 7.87 6.03
N PHE A 142 -14.69 6.83 6.09
CA PHE A 142 -16.15 6.94 6.20
C PHE A 142 -16.58 7.02 7.66
#